data_84e706528e133292b1c6dcc452e7bcfa
#
_entry.id   84e706528e133292b1c6dcc452e7bcfa
#
_cell.length_a   1.000
_cell.length_b   1.000
_cell.length_c   1.000
_cell.angle_alpha   90.00
_cell.angle_beta   90.00
_cell.angle_gamma   90.00
#
_symmetry.space_group_name_H-M   'P 1'
#
loop_
_entity.id
_entity.type
_entity.pdbx_description
1 polymer ?
#
loop_
_entity_poly.entity_id
_entity_poly.type
_entity_poly.pdbx_seq_one_letter_code
_entity_poly.pdbx_strand_id
1 'polypeptide(L)'
;MFNDVRDTAALQWYKRVIPAVLLLPMISLISFTTHADELPSIAKRAETGEGFIPPFKLDCITRPGKSKTLGERFEMLASSGDQGHDEHAHHRRMMMSNDYQLHTADYTIPDVQLISHRGEKGRLPELLDTDKPVMLNFIFTTCTTICPVLSASFHQVQEIMGDESDSISMISITIDPDYDTPEQLMKYAQKFKAGNQWQFYTGTYNDVVKVEKAFDIFRGSKMNHEPITLIRKQSEQSWVRISGLASAEDIVKEYRKTITAGK
;
A
#
# COMPACT_ATOMS: atom_id res chain seq x y z
N MET A 1 26.99 -60.07 4.46
CA MET A 1 28.23 -59.52 5.02
C MET A 1 28.06 -57.99 5.10
N PHE A 2 27.98 -57.54 6.31
CA PHE A 2 27.79 -56.15 6.73
C PHE A 2 29.07 -55.32 6.46
N ASN A 3 28.92 -54.07 6.05
CA ASN A 3 29.84 -53.03 6.50
C ASN A 3 29.11 -51.67 6.53
N ASP A 4 28.90 -51.30 7.77
CA ASP A 4 28.49 -50.01 8.30
C ASP A 4 29.69 -49.06 8.26
N VAL A 5 29.60 -47.93 7.59
CA VAL A 5 30.56 -46.82 7.70
C VAL A 5 29.79 -45.56 8.09
N ARG A 6 29.77 -45.32 9.40
CA ARG A 6 29.26 -44.06 10.01
C ARG A 6 30.28 -42.96 9.74
N ASP A 7 29.85 -41.98 9.02
CA ASP A 7 30.62 -40.76 8.75
C ASP A 7 30.55 -39.79 9.94
N THR A 8 31.63 -39.79 10.76
CA THR A 8 31.80 -39.00 11.97
C THR A 8 32.53 -37.67 11.71
N ALA A 9 32.43 -37.10 10.50
CA ALA A 9 33.17 -35.87 10.14
C ALA A 9 32.46 -34.55 10.47
N ALA A 10 31.15 -34.55 10.79
CA ALA A 10 30.38 -33.35 10.99
C ALA A 10 30.45 -32.74 12.41
N LEU A 11 30.98 -33.45 13.40
CA LEU A 11 31.01 -33.00 14.80
C LEU A 11 32.34 -32.39 15.27
N GLN A 12 33.37 -32.36 14.44
CA GLN A 12 34.68 -31.79 14.83
C GLN A 12 34.89 -30.31 14.47
N TRP A 13 34.01 -29.73 13.69
CA TRP A 13 34.15 -28.33 13.26
C TRP A 13 33.65 -27.29 14.29
N TYR A 14 32.81 -27.69 15.25
CA TYR A 14 32.18 -26.79 16.23
C TYR A 14 33.06 -26.44 17.44
N LYS A 15 34.22 -27.10 17.63
CA LYS A 15 35.07 -26.91 18.82
C LYS A 15 36.34 -26.06 18.64
N ARG A 16 36.54 -25.39 17.50
CA ARG A 16 37.83 -24.69 17.22
C ARG A 16 37.75 -23.18 17.07
N VAL A 17 36.63 -22.51 17.24
CA VAL A 17 36.55 -21.04 17.06
C VAL A 17 35.77 -20.37 18.18
N ILE A 18 36.22 -20.52 19.43
CA ILE A 18 35.82 -19.60 20.49
C ILE A 18 37.07 -19.31 21.33
N PRO A 19 37.72 -18.17 21.17
CA PRO A 19 38.67 -17.72 22.17
C PRO A 19 37.91 -17.15 23.38
N ALA A 20 38.25 -17.65 24.55
CA ALA A 20 37.80 -17.15 25.84
C ALA A 20 38.15 -15.65 25.98
N VAL A 21 37.09 -14.81 26.10
CA VAL A 21 37.26 -13.42 26.55
C VAL A 21 36.80 -13.33 27.98
N LEU A 22 37.77 -12.99 28.83
CA LEU A 22 37.71 -12.80 30.26
C LEU A 22 36.56 -11.88 30.70
N LEU A 23 35.79 -12.36 31.66
CA LEU A 23 34.93 -11.59 32.53
C LEU A 23 35.75 -10.63 33.43
N LEU A 24 35.49 -9.35 33.30
CA LEU A 24 35.78 -8.34 34.31
C LEU A 24 34.51 -7.57 34.63
N PRO A 25 34.09 -7.48 35.89
CA PRO A 25 32.97 -6.64 36.29
C PRO A 25 33.45 -5.20 36.52
N MET A 26 33.01 -4.28 35.66
CA MET A 26 33.09 -2.85 35.97
C MET A 26 31.71 -2.42 36.47
N ILE A 27 31.56 -2.36 37.76
CA ILE A 27 30.50 -1.64 38.46
C ILE A 27 30.86 -0.16 38.35
N SER A 28 30.22 0.57 37.45
CA SER A 28 30.25 2.03 37.44
C SER A 28 28.93 2.54 37.98
N LEU A 29 28.98 3.02 39.23
CA LEU A 29 27.93 3.81 39.87
C LEU A 29 27.77 5.12 39.11
N ILE A 30 26.75 5.24 38.27
CA ILE A 30 26.31 6.52 37.75
C ILE A 30 25.19 7.00 38.67
N SER A 31 25.54 7.99 39.48
CA SER A 31 24.61 8.78 40.30
C SER A 31 23.63 9.50 39.39
N PHE A 32 22.37 9.12 39.42
CA PHE A 32 21.28 9.89 38.80
C PHE A 32 20.98 11.08 39.72
N THR A 33 21.49 12.25 39.40
CA THR A 33 20.97 13.51 39.93
C THR A 33 19.64 13.78 39.25
N THR A 34 18.56 13.66 40.02
CA THR A 34 17.23 14.12 39.62
C THR A 34 17.23 15.63 39.53
N HIS A 35 17.29 16.15 38.29
CA HIS A 35 16.90 17.51 38.03
C HIS A 35 15.41 17.49 37.69
N ALA A 36 14.62 17.91 38.67
CA ALA A 36 13.24 18.24 38.48
C ALA A 36 13.20 19.69 37.97
N ASP A 37 13.25 19.87 36.67
CA ASP A 37 12.94 21.14 36.04
C ASP A 37 11.53 21.13 35.50
N GLU A 38 10.73 21.86 36.21
CA GLU A 38 9.49 22.59 35.95
C GLU A 38 8.91 22.45 34.53
N LEU A 39 7.83 21.69 34.44
CA LEU A 39 6.81 21.87 33.40
C LEU A 39 6.07 23.20 33.65
N PRO A 40 5.99 24.13 32.72
CA PRO A 40 5.15 25.31 32.86
C PRO A 40 3.68 24.88 32.91
N SER A 41 3.04 25.17 34.00
CA SER A 41 1.62 24.99 34.27
C SER A 41 0.78 25.73 33.22
N ILE A 42 0.11 24.97 32.33
CA ILE A 42 -1.00 25.46 31.49
C ILE A 42 -2.28 25.51 32.35
N ALA A 43 -2.24 26.21 33.44
CA ALA A 43 -3.39 26.41 34.32
C ALA A 43 -3.45 27.83 34.84
N LYS A 44 -3.30 28.85 33.97
CA LYS A 44 -3.65 30.25 34.26
C LYS A 44 -3.88 30.99 32.97
N ARG A 45 -4.98 30.69 32.26
CA ARG A 45 -5.54 31.57 31.22
C ARG A 45 -7.03 31.31 31.01
N ALA A 46 -7.78 31.34 32.09
CA ALA A 46 -9.23 31.26 32.06
C ALA A 46 -9.86 32.33 32.96
N GLU A 47 -9.27 33.53 32.95
CA GLU A 47 -9.89 34.70 33.58
C GLU A 47 -9.38 35.99 32.89
N THR A 48 -9.78 36.22 31.64
CA THR A 48 -10.04 37.56 31.08
C THR A 48 -11.00 37.32 29.92
N GLY A 49 -12.28 37.59 30.21
CA GLY A 49 -13.30 37.66 29.18
C GLY A 49 -13.01 38.81 28.26
N GLU A 50 -13.29 38.57 27.03
CA GLU A 50 -13.74 39.48 25.95
C GLU A 50 -13.34 38.87 24.61
N GLY A 51 -14.18 37.97 24.13
CA GLY A 51 -14.24 37.52 22.76
C GLY A 51 -15.70 37.52 22.36
N PHE A 52 -16.13 38.64 21.81
CA PHE A 52 -17.46 38.88 21.30
C PHE A 52 -17.84 37.82 20.27
N ILE A 53 -18.70 36.89 20.63
CA ILE A 53 -19.41 35.99 19.72
C ILE A 53 -20.72 36.71 19.38
N PRO A 54 -20.95 37.14 18.14
CA PRO A 54 -22.23 37.72 17.77
C PRO A 54 -23.33 36.69 17.91
N PRO A 55 -24.52 37.05 18.42
CA PRO A 55 -25.62 36.11 18.56
C PRO A 55 -26.09 35.67 17.19
N PHE A 56 -26.04 34.34 16.97
CA PHE A 56 -26.68 33.69 15.83
C PHE A 56 -28.19 33.93 15.95
N LYS A 57 -28.73 34.85 15.15
CA LYS A 57 -30.18 35.07 15.05
C LYS A 57 -30.80 33.82 14.40
N LEU A 58 -31.47 33.03 15.21
CA LEU A 58 -32.36 31.98 14.77
C LEU A 58 -33.70 32.63 14.34
N ASP A 59 -33.72 33.26 13.18
CA ASP A 59 -34.96 33.63 12.53
C ASP A 59 -35.38 32.53 11.57
N CYS A 60 -35.80 31.38 12.11
CA CYS A 60 -36.63 30.43 11.40
C CYS A 60 -38.06 30.95 11.40
N ILE A 61 -38.33 31.83 10.49
CA ILE A 61 -39.65 32.36 10.22
C ILE A 61 -40.49 31.26 9.55
N THR A 62 -41.50 30.87 10.24
CA THR A 62 -42.68 30.20 9.74
C THR A 62 -43.30 30.96 8.56
N ARG A 63 -43.04 30.50 7.32
CA ARG A 63 -43.92 30.80 6.17
C ARG A 63 -44.68 29.50 5.84
N PRO A 64 -46.02 29.55 5.77
CA PRO A 64 -46.80 28.44 5.27
C PRO A 64 -46.67 28.42 3.74
N GLY A 65 -45.73 27.64 3.22
CA GLY A 65 -45.57 27.39 1.81
C GLY A 65 -45.69 25.90 1.54
N LYS A 66 -46.59 25.56 0.65
CA LYS A 66 -46.99 24.21 0.22
C LYS A 66 -45.85 23.21 0.24
N SER A 67 -46.05 22.11 0.97
CA SER A 67 -45.19 20.93 1.00
C SER A 67 -45.04 20.39 -0.42
N LYS A 68 -43.87 20.60 -1.02
CA LYS A 68 -43.47 19.91 -2.25
C LYS A 68 -43.10 18.46 -1.89
N THR A 69 -43.61 17.52 -2.66
CA THR A 69 -43.39 16.10 -2.47
C THR A 69 -41.89 15.76 -2.64
N LEU A 70 -41.45 14.68 -2.02
CA LEU A 70 -40.03 14.26 -2.04
C LEU A 70 -39.50 14.08 -3.48
N GLY A 71 -40.37 13.76 -4.45
CA GLY A 71 -40.03 13.63 -5.88
C GLY A 71 -39.66 14.94 -6.55
N GLU A 72 -40.35 16.07 -6.24
CA GLU A 72 -40.05 17.38 -6.83
C GLU A 72 -38.77 18.01 -6.30
N ARG A 73 -38.28 17.57 -5.12
CA ARG A 73 -36.98 17.94 -4.59
C ARG A 73 -35.81 17.22 -5.30
N PHE A 74 -36.07 16.02 -5.78
CA PHE A 74 -35.06 15.22 -6.48
C PHE A 74 -34.81 15.72 -7.90
N GLU A 75 -35.83 16.17 -8.61
CA GLU A 75 -35.70 16.73 -9.97
C GLU A 75 -34.99 18.09 -9.99
N MET A 76 -35.14 18.92 -8.94
CA MET A 76 -34.50 20.25 -8.89
C MET A 76 -33.00 20.18 -8.59
N LEU A 77 -32.52 19.07 -8.00
CA LEU A 77 -31.08 18.82 -7.79
C LEU A 77 -30.41 18.23 -9.05
N ALA A 78 -31.19 17.69 -9.97
CA ALA A 78 -30.67 17.13 -11.22
C ALA A 78 -30.48 18.18 -12.35
N SER A 79 -31.00 19.41 -12.19
CA SER A 79 -30.98 20.43 -13.25
C SER A 79 -30.01 21.59 -13.02
N SER A 80 -29.26 21.63 -11.91
CA SER A 80 -28.15 22.57 -11.76
C SER A 80 -26.90 21.99 -12.43
N GLY A 81 -26.82 22.19 -13.73
CA GLY A 81 -25.62 21.90 -14.52
C GLY A 81 -24.50 22.87 -14.11
N ASP A 82 -23.79 22.53 -13.06
CA ASP A 82 -22.47 23.11 -12.78
C ASP A 82 -21.46 22.40 -13.70
N GLN A 83 -21.01 23.07 -14.75
CA GLN A 83 -19.91 22.64 -15.62
C GLN A 83 -18.55 22.90 -14.91
N GLY A 84 -18.46 22.62 -13.62
CA GLY A 84 -17.20 22.43 -12.95
C GLY A 84 -16.57 21.13 -13.48
N HIS A 85 -15.35 21.19 -13.97
CA HIS A 85 -14.55 20.00 -14.23
C HIS A 85 -14.46 19.19 -12.93
N ASP A 86 -15.35 18.24 -12.74
CA ASP A 86 -15.31 17.30 -11.62
C ASP A 86 -14.19 16.29 -11.90
N GLU A 87 -12.97 16.67 -11.53
CA GLU A 87 -11.78 15.78 -11.66
C GLU A 87 -12.01 14.43 -10.96
N HIS A 88 -12.96 14.34 -10.05
CA HIS A 88 -13.31 13.13 -9.33
C HIS A 88 -14.49 12.34 -9.95
N ALA A 89 -15.16 12.86 -10.99
CA ALA A 89 -16.30 12.16 -11.60
C ALA A 89 -15.87 10.82 -12.23
N HIS A 90 -14.68 10.78 -12.81
CA HIS A 90 -14.11 9.55 -13.37
C HIS A 90 -13.86 8.50 -12.27
N HIS A 91 -13.23 8.90 -11.17
CA HIS A 91 -12.99 8.01 -10.02
C HIS A 91 -14.29 7.55 -9.36
N ARG A 92 -15.29 8.44 -9.25
CA ARG A 92 -16.61 8.10 -8.68
C ARG A 92 -17.34 7.07 -9.55
N ARG A 93 -17.24 7.17 -10.87
CA ARG A 93 -17.80 6.19 -11.81
C ARG A 93 -17.12 4.83 -11.68
N MET A 94 -15.80 4.79 -11.55
CA MET A 94 -15.05 3.56 -11.32
C MET A 94 -15.41 2.87 -10.00
N MET A 95 -15.68 3.62 -8.94
CA MET A 95 -16.09 3.05 -7.65
C MET A 95 -17.51 2.49 -7.64
N MET A 96 -18.38 2.94 -8.57
CA MET A 96 -19.77 2.49 -8.67
C MET A 96 -19.98 1.33 -9.65
N SER A 97 -19.01 1.06 -10.52
CA SER A 97 -19.05 -0.10 -11.42
C SER A 97 -18.18 -1.21 -10.84
N ASN A 98 -18.77 -2.37 -10.58
CA ASN A 98 -18.02 -3.61 -10.33
C ASN A 98 -17.39 -4.15 -11.63
N ASP A 99 -17.30 -3.32 -12.67
CA ASP A 99 -16.78 -3.70 -13.97
C ASP A 99 -15.28 -3.45 -14.02
N TYR A 100 -14.50 -4.50 -13.94
CA TYR A 100 -13.10 -4.51 -14.31
C TYR A 100 -12.91 -5.19 -15.66
N GLN A 101 -11.86 -4.81 -16.38
CA GLN A 101 -11.50 -5.42 -17.65
C GLN A 101 -10.28 -6.32 -17.49
N LEU A 102 -10.31 -7.47 -18.17
CA LEU A 102 -9.22 -8.43 -18.19
C LEU A 102 -8.60 -8.47 -19.58
N HIS A 103 -7.28 -8.40 -19.63
CA HIS A 103 -6.54 -8.72 -20.84
C HIS A 103 -5.16 -9.26 -20.48
N THR A 104 -4.56 -9.99 -21.41
CA THR A 104 -3.18 -10.46 -21.31
C THR A 104 -2.27 -9.47 -22.01
N ALA A 105 -1.15 -9.14 -21.39
CA ALA A 105 -0.17 -8.22 -21.91
C ALA A 105 1.26 -8.70 -21.59
N ASP A 106 2.18 -8.42 -22.51
CA ASP A 106 3.61 -8.66 -22.30
C ASP A 106 4.28 -7.32 -22.04
N TYR A 107 5.17 -7.28 -21.05
CA TYR A 107 5.88 -6.07 -20.68
C TYR A 107 7.38 -6.29 -20.75
N THR A 108 8.08 -5.30 -21.29
CA THR A 108 9.54 -5.24 -21.22
C THR A 108 9.94 -4.60 -19.88
N ILE A 109 10.43 -5.41 -18.96
CA ILE A 109 10.78 -4.96 -17.62
C ILE A 109 12.06 -4.10 -17.67
N PRO A 110 12.02 -2.83 -17.21
CA PRO A 110 13.17 -1.96 -17.25
C PRO A 110 14.19 -2.35 -16.19
N ASP A 111 15.46 -2.21 -16.52
CA ASP A 111 16.54 -2.40 -15.54
C ASP A 111 16.71 -1.14 -14.70
N VAL A 112 15.95 -1.08 -13.60
CA VAL A 112 15.95 0.03 -12.65
C VAL A 112 16.19 -0.48 -11.24
N GLN A 113 16.78 0.37 -10.38
CA GLN A 113 16.94 0.08 -8.97
C GLN A 113 15.80 0.67 -8.16
N LEU A 114 15.14 -0.17 -7.36
CA LEU A 114 14.11 0.23 -6.41
C LEU A 114 14.59 0.02 -4.97
N ILE A 115 13.91 0.65 -4.02
CA ILE A 115 14.17 0.58 -2.59
C ILE A 115 12.89 0.11 -1.91
N SER A 116 12.97 -0.96 -1.14
CA SER A 116 11.82 -1.48 -0.39
C SER A 116 11.45 -0.55 0.77
N HIS A 117 10.23 -0.70 1.28
CA HIS A 117 9.81 -0.04 2.52
C HIS A 117 10.67 -0.41 3.75
N ARG A 118 11.52 -1.45 3.65
CA ARG A 118 12.50 -1.85 4.67
C ARG A 118 13.89 -1.25 4.43
N GLY A 119 14.05 -0.45 3.35
CA GLY A 119 15.31 0.17 2.97
C GLY A 119 16.24 -0.73 2.13
N GLU A 120 15.80 -1.92 1.75
CA GLU A 120 16.57 -2.85 0.94
C GLU A 120 16.53 -2.43 -0.53
N LYS A 121 17.67 -2.46 -1.21
CA LYS A 121 17.78 -2.13 -2.63
C LYS A 121 17.71 -3.40 -3.47
N GLY A 122 16.94 -3.35 -4.57
CA GLY A 122 16.83 -4.45 -5.52
C GLY A 122 16.62 -3.93 -6.94
N ARG A 123 17.06 -4.71 -7.93
CA ARG A 123 16.76 -4.42 -9.33
C ARG A 123 15.38 -4.98 -9.68
N LEU A 124 14.57 -4.19 -10.37
CA LEU A 124 13.19 -4.61 -10.70
C LEU A 124 13.11 -5.96 -11.42
N PRO A 125 13.98 -6.30 -12.41
CA PRO A 125 13.96 -7.62 -13.00
C PRO A 125 14.15 -8.75 -11.97
N GLU A 126 15.06 -8.57 -11.01
CA GLU A 126 15.35 -9.57 -9.96
C GLU A 126 14.20 -9.68 -8.94
N LEU A 127 13.56 -8.54 -8.61
CA LEU A 127 12.39 -8.51 -7.72
C LEU A 127 11.17 -9.21 -8.32
N LEU A 128 11.08 -9.23 -9.64
CA LEU A 128 10.01 -9.90 -10.37
C LEU A 128 10.36 -11.34 -10.76
N ASP A 129 11.63 -11.71 -10.86
CA ASP A 129 12.08 -13.08 -11.17
C ASP A 129 12.14 -13.93 -9.89
N THR A 130 10.97 -14.35 -9.44
CA THR A 130 10.80 -15.13 -8.22
C THR A 130 10.32 -16.54 -8.52
N ASP A 131 10.58 -17.47 -7.59
CA ASP A 131 10.03 -18.84 -7.64
C ASP A 131 8.51 -18.89 -7.42
N LYS A 132 7.88 -17.72 -7.22
CA LYS A 132 6.47 -17.59 -6.90
C LYS A 132 5.76 -16.78 -7.99
N PRO A 133 4.46 -17.01 -8.19
CA PRO A 133 3.65 -16.09 -8.95
C PRO A 133 3.73 -14.67 -8.36
N VAL A 134 3.61 -13.67 -9.20
CA VAL A 134 3.68 -12.25 -8.80
C VAL A 134 2.31 -11.59 -8.94
N MET A 135 1.92 -10.85 -7.93
CA MET A 135 0.80 -9.92 -7.97
C MET A 135 1.32 -8.51 -7.74
N LEU A 136 1.12 -7.61 -8.70
CA LEU A 136 1.68 -6.26 -8.70
C LEU A 136 0.57 -5.23 -8.84
N ASN A 137 0.65 -4.15 -8.05
CA ASN A 137 -0.15 -2.96 -8.23
C ASN A 137 0.68 -1.68 -8.09
N PHE A 138 0.05 -0.56 -8.44
CA PHE A 138 0.65 0.77 -8.34
C PHE A 138 -0.17 1.64 -7.41
N ILE A 139 0.50 2.38 -6.53
CA ILE A 139 -0.14 3.19 -5.50
C ILE A 139 0.60 4.52 -5.32
N PHE A 140 0.00 5.46 -4.60
CA PHE A 140 0.71 6.52 -3.90
C PHE A 140 0.02 6.78 -2.56
N THR A 141 0.82 7.03 -1.50
CA THR A 141 0.31 7.00 -0.13
C THR A 141 -0.59 8.19 0.20
N THR A 142 -0.46 9.30 -0.53
CA THR A 142 -1.31 10.49 -0.37
C THR A 142 -2.64 10.41 -1.11
N CYS A 143 -2.90 9.35 -1.87
CA CYS A 143 -4.20 9.12 -2.50
C CYS A 143 -5.27 8.87 -1.44
N THR A 144 -6.40 9.57 -1.57
CA THR A 144 -7.55 9.43 -0.65
C THR A 144 -8.74 8.69 -1.26
N THR A 145 -8.62 8.25 -2.51
CA THR A 145 -9.72 7.66 -3.28
C THR A 145 -9.46 6.20 -3.64
N ILE A 146 -8.79 5.93 -4.76
CA ILE A 146 -8.64 4.57 -5.32
C ILE A 146 -7.56 3.72 -4.63
N CYS A 147 -6.41 4.31 -4.25
CA CYS A 147 -5.30 3.54 -3.67
C CYS A 147 -5.67 2.86 -2.34
N PRO A 148 -6.42 3.52 -1.41
CA PRO A 148 -6.88 2.83 -0.21
C PRO A 148 -7.80 1.63 -0.51
N VAL A 149 -8.67 1.73 -1.53
CA VAL A 149 -9.55 0.64 -1.94
C VAL A 149 -8.72 -0.51 -2.52
N LEU A 150 -7.79 -0.21 -3.42
CA LEU A 150 -6.89 -1.19 -4.02
C LEU A 150 -6.05 -1.92 -2.97
N SER A 151 -5.51 -1.17 -2.00
CA SER A 151 -4.73 -1.76 -0.90
C SER A 151 -5.58 -2.56 0.08
N ALA A 152 -6.84 -2.16 0.31
CA ALA A 152 -7.78 -2.95 1.10
C ALA A 152 -8.13 -4.28 0.41
N SER A 153 -8.30 -4.27 -0.93
CA SER A 153 -8.49 -5.52 -1.70
C SER A 153 -7.26 -6.43 -1.60
N PHE A 154 -6.05 -5.89 -1.66
CA PHE A 154 -4.81 -6.67 -1.47
C PHE A 154 -4.69 -7.25 -0.06
N HIS A 155 -5.09 -6.49 0.96
CA HIS A 155 -5.17 -7.03 2.33
C HIS A 155 -6.16 -8.19 2.42
N GLN A 156 -7.37 -8.04 1.85
CA GLN A 156 -8.36 -9.10 1.82
C GLN A 156 -7.89 -10.33 1.01
N VAL A 157 -7.13 -10.14 -0.08
CA VAL A 157 -6.50 -11.24 -0.81
C VAL A 157 -5.62 -12.08 0.11
N GLN A 158 -4.78 -11.44 0.96
CA GLN A 158 -3.98 -12.18 1.96
C GLN A 158 -4.87 -12.99 2.91
N GLU A 159 -5.97 -12.40 3.39
CA GLU A 159 -6.89 -13.08 4.32
C GLU A 159 -7.62 -14.25 3.65
N ILE A 160 -8.11 -14.09 2.41
CA ILE A 160 -8.78 -15.17 1.65
C ILE A 160 -7.82 -16.31 1.32
N MET A 161 -6.56 -15.99 1.02
CA MET A 161 -5.54 -17.00 0.71
C MET A 161 -5.00 -17.71 1.97
N GLY A 162 -5.06 -17.06 3.15
CA GLY A 162 -4.57 -17.65 4.39
C GLY A 162 -3.14 -18.16 4.26
N ASP A 163 -2.91 -19.42 4.59
CA ASP A 163 -1.58 -20.06 4.51
C ASP A 163 -1.03 -20.12 3.06
N GLU A 164 -1.90 -20.10 2.03
CA GLU A 164 -1.48 -20.02 0.63
C GLU A 164 -0.84 -18.67 0.29
N SER A 165 -1.06 -17.62 1.09
CA SER A 165 -0.52 -16.29 0.83
C SER A 165 1.00 -16.25 0.79
N ASP A 166 1.68 -17.16 1.47
CA ASP A 166 3.13 -17.31 1.42
C ASP A 166 3.65 -17.86 0.08
N SER A 167 2.77 -18.41 -0.75
CA SER A 167 3.10 -18.95 -2.08
C SER A 167 3.08 -17.89 -3.19
N ILE A 168 2.76 -16.65 -2.90
CA ILE A 168 2.70 -15.55 -3.85
C ILE A 168 3.66 -14.41 -3.44
N SER A 169 4.24 -13.71 -4.41
CA SER A 169 4.96 -12.45 -4.21
C SER A 169 4.01 -11.29 -4.52
N MET A 170 3.63 -10.53 -3.51
CA MET A 170 2.79 -9.34 -3.66
C MET A 170 3.67 -8.09 -3.63
N ILE A 171 3.51 -7.23 -4.62
CA ILE A 171 4.35 -6.05 -4.82
C ILE A 171 3.47 -4.83 -5.06
N SER A 172 3.74 -3.75 -4.34
CA SER A 172 3.18 -2.43 -4.61
C SER A 172 4.32 -1.45 -4.94
N ILE A 173 4.25 -0.80 -6.10
CA ILE A 173 5.24 0.21 -6.50
C ILE A 173 4.58 1.58 -6.44
N THR A 174 5.24 2.53 -5.78
CA THR A 174 4.74 3.91 -5.75
C THR A 174 4.90 4.60 -7.10
N ILE A 175 3.95 5.48 -7.41
CA ILE A 175 4.03 6.43 -8.53
C ILE A 175 4.34 7.86 -8.07
N ASP A 176 4.63 8.06 -6.77
CA ASP A 176 4.94 9.36 -6.16
C ASP A 176 6.23 9.28 -5.31
N PRO A 177 7.38 8.96 -5.92
CA PRO A 177 8.61 8.68 -5.18
C PRO A 177 9.15 9.89 -4.42
N ASP A 178 8.79 11.12 -4.81
CA ASP A 178 9.22 12.34 -4.12
C ASP A 178 8.60 12.45 -2.72
N TYR A 179 7.41 11.89 -2.52
CA TYR A 179 6.72 11.87 -1.22
C TYR A 179 6.86 10.50 -0.53
N ASP A 180 6.73 9.42 -1.27
CA ASP A 180 6.66 8.06 -0.76
C ASP A 180 8.06 7.49 -0.47
N THR A 181 8.68 8.01 0.60
CA THR A 181 9.94 7.45 1.12
C THR A 181 9.74 6.04 1.69
N PRO A 182 10.79 5.25 1.91
CA PRO A 182 10.67 3.95 2.58
C PRO A 182 9.92 4.02 3.90
N GLU A 183 10.10 5.08 4.69
CA GLU A 183 9.41 5.27 5.97
C GLU A 183 7.91 5.52 5.78
N GLN A 184 7.52 6.27 4.75
CA GLN A 184 6.10 6.49 4.43
C GLN A 184 5.45 5.20 3.94
N LEU A 185 6.14 4.46 3.08
CA LEU A 185 5.69 3.15 2.60
C LEU A 185 5.60 2.13 3.74
N MET A 186 6.51 2.16 4.73
CA MET A 186 6.44 1.32 5.93
C MET A 186 5.16 1.62 6.74
N LYS A 187 4.83 2.89 6.97
CA LYS A 187 3.60 3.28 7.66
C LYS A 187 2.35 2.84 6.88
N TYR A 188 2.41 2.94 5.56
CA TYR A 188 1.32 2.51 4.68
C TYR A 188 1.15 0.99 4.73
N ALA A 189 2.23 0.22 4.64
CA ALA A 189 2.23 -1.24 4.79
C ALA A 189 1.61 -1.68 6.13
N GLN A 190 2.01 -1.02 7.23
CA GLN A 190 1.44 -1.28 8.56
C GLN A 190 -0.06 -0.96 8.62
N LYS A 191 -0.50 0.15 8.03
CA LYS A 191 -1.92 0.53 7.96
C LYS A 191 -2.77 -0.56 7.32
N PHE A 192 -2.27 -1.20 6.26
CA PHE A 192 -2.96 -2.27 5.56
C PHE A 192 -2.56 -3.67 6.02
N LYS A 193 -1.84 -3.78 7.16
CA LYS A 193 -1.42 -5.06 7.76
C LYS A 193 -0.74 -5.99 6.73
N ALA A 194 0.15 -5.42 5.92
CA ALA A 194 0.89 -6.17 4.92
C ALA A 194 1.74 -7.25 5.58
N GLY A 195 1.59 -8.49 5.14
CA GLY A 195 2.40 -9.62 5.54
C GLY A 195 3.80 -9.59 4.90
N ASN A 196 4.63 -10.57 5.23
CA ASN A 196 6.00 -10.63 4.69
C ASN A 196 6.05 -10.83 3.17
N GLN A 197 5.04 -11.45 2.59
CA GLN A 197 4.88 -11.68 1.16
C GLN A 197 4.50 -10.42 0.37
N TRP A 198 4.06 -9.35 1.05
CA TRP A 198 3.65 -8.10 0.42
C TRP A 198 4.67 -6.99 0.68
N GLN A 199 5.42 -6.63 -0.37
CA GLN A 199 6.49 -5.63 -0.33
C GLN A 199 6.08 -4.35 -1.07
N PHE A 200 6.53 -3.20 -0.54
CA PHE A 200 6.30 -1.90 -1.14
C PHE A 200 7.63 -1.30 -1.60
N TYR A 201 7.64 -0.69 -2.77
CA TYR A 201 8.85 -0.17 -3.38
C TYR A 201 8.70 1.28 -3.83
N THR A 202 9.77 2.03 -3.65
CA THR A 202 10.00 3.37 -4.19
C THR A 202 11.33 3.39 -4.97
N GLY A 203 11.67 4.52 -5.55
CA GLY A 203 12.93 4.66 -6.29
C GLY A 203 13.23 6.12 -6.61
N THR A 204 14.13 6.37 -7.57
CA THR A 204 14.27 7.70 -8.12
C THR A 204 13.06 8.04 -9.00
N TYR A 205 12.72 9.32 -9.14
CA TYR A 205 11.64 9.75 -10.03
C TYR A 205 11.81 9.18 -11.45
N ASN A 206 13.02 9.24 -11.99
CA ASN A 206 13.31 8.75 -13.34
C ASN A 206 13.11 7.23 -13.46
N ASP A 207 13.45 6.46 -12.42
CA ASP A 207 13.28 5.01 -12.46
C ASP A 207 11.81 4.63 -12.31
N VAL A 208 11.06 5.30 -11.44
CA VAL A 208 9.61 5.09 -11.28
C VAL A 208 8.88 5.41 -12.60
N VAL A 209 9.21 6.53 -13.25
CA VAL A 209 8.62 6.88 -14.57
C VAL A 209 8.94 5.83 -15.65
N LYS A 210 10.15 5.23 -15.63
CA LYS A 210 10.45 4.11 -16.55
C LYS A 210 9.57 2.89 -16.26
N VAL A 211 9.34 2.58 -14.98
CA VAL A 211 8.45 1.50 -14.58
C VAL A 211 7.02 1.78 -15.03
N GLU A 212 6.50 2.97 -14.75
CA GLU A 212 5.15 3.36 -15.16
C GLU A 212 4.94 3.24 -16.70
N LYS A 213 5.93 3.67 -17.48
CA LYS A 213 5.89 3.56 -18.93
C LYS A 213 5.96 2.12 -19.42
N ALA A 214 6.78 1.30 -18.78
CA ALA A 214 6.95 -0.11 -19.12
C ALA A 214 5.65 -0.91 -18.91
N PHE A 215 4.89 -0.59 -17.86
CA PHE A 215 3.61 -1.23 -17.56
C PHE A 215 2.39 -0.51 -18.14
N ASP A 216 2.61 0.49 -19.00
CA ASP A 216 1.55 1.31 -19.63
C ASP A 216 0.57 1.90 -18.61
N ILE A 217 1.11 2.51 -17.56
CA ILE A 217 0.32 3.19 -16.51
C ILE A 217 0.64 4.69 -16.39
N PHE A 218 1.68 5.17 -17.09
CA PHE A 218 2.05 6.57 -17.08
C PHE A 218 0.97 7.44 -17.71
N ARG A 219 0.36 8.35 -16.94
CA ARG A 219 -0.72 9.25 -17.38
C ARG A 219 -0.34 10.74 -17.22
N GLY A 220 0.96 11.04 -17.09
CA GLY A 220 1.48 12.42 -16.95
C GLY A 220 1.28 13.02 -15.55
N SER A 221 0.16 12.77 -14.90
CA SER A 221 -0.11 13.18 -13.53
C SER A 221 -0.55 11.98 -12.70
N LYS A 222 -0.05 11.88 -11.45
CA LYS A 222 -0.50 10.86 -10.49
C LYS A 222 -2.01 10.92 -10.21
N MET A 223 -2.64 12.10 -10.41
CA MET A 223 -4.08 12.27 -10.23
C MET A 223 -4.91 11.56 -11.30
N ASN A 224 -4.32 11.24 -12.44
CA ASN A 224 -4.95 10.48 -13.52
C ASN A 224 -4.68 8.96 -13.42
N HIS A 225 -4.12 8.52 -12.29
CA HIS A 225 -3.82 7.12 -12.05
C HIS A 225 -5.09 6.26 -12.05
N GLU A 226 -5.03 5.17 -12.81
CA GLU A 226 -6.10 4.16 -12.88
C GLU A 226 -5.79 2.99 -11.95
N PRO A 227 -6.82 2.35 -11.35
CA PRO A 227 -6.60 1.15 -10.56
C PRO A 227 -6.21 -0.01 -11.47
N ILE A 228 -5.02 -0.56 -11.25
CA ILE A 228 -4.48 -1.67 -12.02
C ILE A 228 -3.88 -2.71 -11.09
N THR A 229 -4.27 -3.96 -11.32
CA THR A 229 -3.65 -5.14 -10.72
C THR A 229 -3.11 -6.03 -11.83
N LEU A 230 -1.87 -6.46 -11.69
CA LEU A 230 -1.18 -7.34 -12.63
C LEU A 230 -0.87 -8.67 -11.94
N ILE A 231 -1.13 -9.76 -12.62
CA ILE A 231 -0.84 -11.11 -12.13
C ILE A 231 0.01 -11.83 -13.16
N ARG A 232 1.10 -12.44 -12.71
CA ARG A 232 1.98 -13.25 -13.56
C ARG A 232 2.27 -14.57 -12.89
N LYS A 233 2.18 -15.66 -13.64
CA LYS A 233 2.65 -16.96 -13.20
C LYS A 233 4.19 -16.95 -13.15
N GLN A 234 4.74 -17.77 -12.27
CA GLN A 234 6.18 -17.97 -12.17
C GLN A 234 6.82 -18.19 -13.54
N SER A 235 7.93 -17.49 -13.81
CA SER A 235 8.78 -17.65 -15.00
C SER A 235 8.08 -17.44 -16.35
N GLU A 236 6.82 -16.99 -16.38
CA GLU A 236 6.14 -16.59 -17.62
C GLU A 236 6.41 -15.11 -17.95
N GLN A 237 6.33 -14.74 -19.22
CA GLN A 237 6.48 -13.35 -19.66
C GLN A 237 5.16 -12.61 -19.64
N SER A 238 4.06 -13.31 -19.93
CA SER A 238 2.73 -12.72 -20.06
C SER A 238 2.09 -12.45 -18.70
N TRP A 239 1.45 -11.29 -18.60
CA TRP A 239 0.73 -10.82 -17.43
C TRP A 239 -0.76 -10.79 -17.70
N VAL A 240 -1.56 -11.21 -16.73
CA VAL A 240 -2.98 -10.88 -16.69
C VAL A 240 -3.13 -9.51 -16.06
N ARG A 241 -3.66 -8.56 -16.83
CA ARG A 241 -3.95 -7.19 -16.38
C ARG A 241 -5.43 -7.06 -16.05
N ILE A 242 -5.69 -6.63 -14.82
CA ILE A 242 -7.02 -6.26 -14.31
C ILE A 242 -7.05 -4.73 -14.28
N SER A 243 -7.84 -4.12 -15.16
CA SER A 243 -8.03 -2.66 -15.22
C SER A 243 -9.37 -2.31 -14.62
N GLY A 244 -9.39 -1.52 -13.57
CA GLY A 244 -10.55 -1.22 -12.75
C GLY A 244 -10.43 -1.76 -11.33
N LEU A 245 -11.42 -1.46 -10.49
CA LEU A 245 -11.49 -1.96 -9.12
C LEU A 245 -12.14 -3.35 -9.12
N ALA A 246 -11.35 -4.38 -8.90
CA ALA A 246 -11.83 -5.74 -8.70
C ALA A 246 -11.95 -6.05 -7.20
N SER A 247 -12.92 -6.87 -6.83
CA SER A 247 -13.02 -7.40 -5.46
C SER A 247 -11.85 -8.35 -5.16
N ALA A 248 -11.57 -8.57 -3.89
CA ALA A 248 -10.51 -9.52 -3.49
C ALA A 248 -10.81 -10.94 -4.00
N GLU A 249 -12.07 -11.35 -3.97
CA GLU A 249 -12.54 -12.63 -4.48
C GLU A 249 -12.29 -12.76 -5.99
N ASP A 250 -12.55 -11.71 -6.76
CA ASP A 250 -12.28 -11.69 -8.20
C ASP A 250 -10.77 -11.74 -8.48
N ILE A 251 -9.96 -10.98 -7.74
CA ILE A 251 -8.49 -11.02 -7.85
C ILE A 251 -7.97 -12.44 -7.57
N VAL A 252 -8.41 -13.08 -6.49
CA VAL A 252 -8.03 -14.46 -6.14
C VAL A 252 -8.50 -15.46 -7.18
N LYS A 253 -9.71 -15.28 -7.73
CA LYS A 253 -10.23 -16.11 -8.81
C LYS A 253 -9.35 -16.03 -10.07
N GLU A 254 -8.99 -14.81 -10.49
CA GLU A 254 -8.13 -14.62 -11.67
C GLU A 254 -6.69 -15.10 -11.39
N TYR A 255 -6.18 -14.93 -10.17
CA TYR A 255 -4.91 -15.51 -9.73
C TYR A 255 -4.92 -17.03 -9.89
N ARG A 256 -5.91 -17.72 -9.32
CA ARG A 256 -6.03 -19.18 -9.40
C ARG A 256 -6.14 -19.69 -10.84
N LYS A 257 -6.88 -18.99 -11.69
CA LYS A 257 -6.93 -19.31 -13.13
C LYS A 257 -5.55 -19.17 -13.78
N THR A 258 -4.84 -18.07 -13.51
CA THR A 258 -3.54 -17.77 -14.10
C THR A 258 -2.53 -18.87 -13.73
N ILE A 259 -2.44 -19.27 -12.46
CA ILE A 259 -1.46 -20.26 -12.02
C ILE A 259 -1.80 -21.69 -12.48
N THR A 260 -3.07 -21.99 -12.79
CA THR A 260 -3.50 -23.33 -13.26
C THR A 260 -3.53 -23.46 -14.77
N ALA A 261 -3.51 -22.35 -15.52
CA ALA A 261 -3.42 -22.35 -16.97
C ALA A 261 -2.10 -23.02 -17.42
N GLY A 262 -2.18 -24.00 -18.31
CA GLY A 262 -0.99 -24.67 -18.88
C GLY A 262 -0.46 -25.89 -18.10
N LYS A 263 -1.27 -26.44 -17.15
CA LYS A 263 -1.03 -27.80 -16.63
C LYS A 263 -1.64 -28.86 -17.52
#